data_0bf89abf8954abf243bd8967a5516fa8
#
_entry.id   0bf89abf8954abf243bd8967a5516fa8
#
_cell.length_a   1.000
_cell.length_b   1.000
_cell.length_c   1.000
_cell.angle_alpha   90.00
_cell.angle_beta   90.00
_cell.angle_gamma   90.00
#
_symmetry.space_group_name_H-M   'P 1'
#
loop_
_entity.id
_entity.type
_entity.pdbx_description
1 polymer ?
#
loop_
_entity_poly.entity_id
_entity_poly.type
_entity_poly.pdbx_seq_one_letter_code
_entity_poly.pdbx_strand_id
1 'polypeptide(L)'
;MKKQLLLSAVGLFSVVGVSAQLATITQEWKTPVGDATNMRQGTYANGKFYIQNKNDGTVDVWTKDGKESTLTSTQGSMGICADDAGNIIVQNESGTFGTQTGDSRPIRIYPAAGGEAVDITLILPSMGVTCGRSDFFGKASGNVLSEEGGTFYLLCANSPYVYILPIKNGAQDVDNMNAVDVSVAFENSNDGTLKGTASTQTIAYEYDGDIIIHERKCGV
;
A
#
# COMPACT_ATOMS: atom_id res chain seq x y z
N MET A 1 -37.70 61.14 -19.02
CA MET A 1 -37.26 60.41 -17.83
C MET A 1 -37.52 58.92 -18.07
N LYS A 2 -36.46 58.19 -18.45
CA LYS A 2 -36.56 56.75 -18.68
C LYS A 2 -36.19 56.05 -17.39
N LYS A 3 -37.17 55.37 -16.79
CA LYS A 3 -36.94 54.48 -15.63
C LYS A 3 -36.29 53.24 -16.13
N GLN A 4 -35.03 53.04 -15.78
CA GLN A 4 -34.34 51.75 -15.95
C GLN A 4 -34.85 50.80 -14.88
N LEU A 5 -35.49 49.74 -15.35
CA LEU A 5 -35.83 48.60 -14.50
C LEU A 5 -34.55 47.79 -14.26
N LEU A 6 -34.01 47.85 -13.07
CA LEU A 6 -32.95 46.97 -12.67
C LEU A 6 -33.54 45.60 -12.40
N LEU A 7 -33.41 44.70 -13.36
CA LEU A 7 -33.79 43.29 -13.15
C LEU A 7 -32.66 42.67 -12.30
N SER A 8 -32.88 42.57 -11.00
CA SER A 8 -32.07 41.77 -10.14
C SER A 8 -32.25 40.31 -10.50
N ALA A 9 -31.35 39.74 -11.27
CA ALA A 9 -31.27 38.31 -11.44
C ALA A 9 -30.85 37.73 -10.09
N VAL A 10 -31.83 37.35 -9.29
CA VAL A 10 -31.60 36.44 -8.15
C VAL A 10 -31.23 35.11 -8.78
N GLY A 11 -29.93 34.87 -8.90
CA GLY A 11 -29.44 33.55 -9.21
C GLY A 11 -29.93 32.59 -8.14
N LEU A 12 -30.95 31.80 -8.47
CA LEU A 12 -31.24 30.58 -7.74
C LEU A 12 -29.99 29.71 -7.90
N PHE A 13 -29.05 29.80 -6.97
CA PHE A 13 -28.17 28.70 -6.72
C PHE A 13 -29.04 27.56 -6.20
N SER A 14 -29.54 26.73 -7.09
CA SER A 14 -29.92 25.39 -6.74
C SER A 14 -28.64 24.74 -6.19
N VAL A 15 -28.54 24.72 -4.89
CA VAL A 15 -27.65 23.78 -4.22
C VAL A 15 -28.20 22.42 -4.64
N VAL A 16 -27.69 21.90 -5.75
CA VAL A 16 -27.79 20.48 -6.02
C VAL A 16 -27.03 19.88 -4.86
N GLY A 17 -27.76 19.50 -3.82
CA GLY A 17 -27.24 18.67 -2.79
C GLY A 17 -26.75 17.43 -3.50
N VAL A 18 -25.46 17.36 -3.75
CA VAL A 18 -24.81 16.10 -4.03
C VAL A 18 -24.95 15.33 -2.72
N SER A 19 -26.11 14.69 -2.56
CA SER A 19 -26.20 13.58 -1.64
C SER A 19 -25.21 12.58 -2.21
N ALA A 20 -24.01 12.54 -1.64
CA ALA A 20 -23.11 11.43 -1.85
C ALA A 20 -23.94 10.21 -1.45
N GLN A 21 -24.48 9.55 -2.45
CA GLN A 21 -25.18 8.30 -2.25
C GLN A 21 -24.05 7.36 -1.79
N LEU A 22 -23.97 7.16 -0.49
CA LEU A 22 -23.08 6.15 0.07
C LEU A 22 -23.42 4.87 -0.67
N ALA A 23 -22.50 4.43 -1.51
CA ALA A 23 -22.69 3.18 -2.22
C ALA A 23 -22.98 2.12 -1.17
N THR A 24 -24.13 1.47 -1.30
CA THR A 24 -24.45 0.35 -0.41
C THR A 24 -23.44 -0.74 -0.69
N ILE A 25 -22.54 -0.97 0.24
CA ILE A 25 -21.60 -2.07 0.13
C ILE A 25 -22.39 -3.34 0.37
N THR A 26 -22.56 -4.12 -0.68
CA THR A 26 -23.19 -5.44 -0.58
C THR A 26 -22.07 -6.48 -0.41
N GLN A 27 -22.17 -7.29 0.63
CA GLN A 27 -21.27 -8.42 0.79
C GLN A 27 -21.62 -9.47 -0.27
N GLU A 28 -20.73 -9.67 -1.25
CA GLU A 28 -20.92 -10.65 -2.31
C GLU A 28 -20.71 -12.08 -1.81
N TRP A 29 -19.70 -12.26 -0.97
CA TRP A 29 -19.40 -13.57 -0.39
C TRP A 29 -18.61 -13.44 0.91
N LYS A 30 -18.60 -14.50 1.66
CA LYS A 30 -17.85 -14.65 2.91
C LYS A 30 -17.34 -16.08 3.00
N THR A 31 -16.05 -16.25 3.27
CA THR A 31 -15.46 -17.55 3.55
C THR A 31 -14.73 -17.51 4.88
N PRO A 32 -14.87 -18.54 5.72
CA PRO A 32 -14.08 -18.64 6.94
C PRO A 32 -12.63 -18.98 6.58
N VAL A 33 -11.70 -18.19 7.06
CA VAL A 33 -10.26 -18.37 6.82
C VAL A 33 -9.56 -19.22 7.91
N GLY A 34 -10.31 -19.86 8.77
CA GLY A 34 -9.77 -20.69 9.86
C GLY A 34 -9.16 -19.84 10.98
N ASP A 35 -8.00 -20.27 11.50
CA ASP A 35 -7.29 -19.51 12.55
C ASP A 35 -6.67 -18.25 11.98
N ALA A 36 -7.36 -17.12 12.17
CA ALA A 36 -6.91 -15.81 11.70
C ALA A 36 -5.81 -15.19 12.60
N THR A 37 -5.38 -15.85 13.66
CA THR A 37 -4.42 -15.27 14.65
C THR A 37 -3.10 -14.92 13.99
N ASN A 38 -2.70 -15.66 12.99
CA ASN A 38 -1.45 -15.49 12.26
C ASN A 38 -1.58 -14.72 10.94
N MET A 39 -2.81 -14.45 10.54
CA MET A 39 -3.08 -13.64 9.34
C MET A 39 -2.88 -12.16 9.67
N ARG A 40 -2.08 -11.45 8.86
CA ARG A 40 -1.71 -10.07 9.15
C ARG A 40 -2.25 -9.09 8.12
N GLN A 41 -1.88 -9.24 6.89
CA GLN A 41 -2.32 -8.39 5.81
C GLN A 41 -2.79 -9.24 4.64
N GLY A 42 -3.71 -8.73 3.87
CA GLY A 42 -4.16 -9.33 2.63
C GLY A 42 -4.26 -8.29 1.53
N THR A 43 -4.23 -8.77 0.30
CA THR A 43 -4.47 -7.97 -0.90
C THR A 43 -5.42 -8.71 -1.82
N TYR A 44 -6.09 -7.97 -2.70
CA TYR A 44 -6.98 -8.53 -3.72
C TYR A 44 -6.42 -8.25 -5.09
N ALA A 45 -6.26 -9.30 -5.89
CA ALA A 45 -5.83 -9.21 -7.28
C ALA A 45 -6.35 -10.43 -8.06
N ASN A 46 -6.55 -10.28 -9.37
CA ASN A 46 -6.90 -11.39 -10.27
C ASN A 46 -8.14 -12.19 -9.80
N GLY A 47 -9.12 -11.52 -9.16
CA GLY A 47 -10.33 -12.18 -8.66
C GLY A 47 -10.15 -13.01 -7.38
N LYS A 48 -9.00 -12.90 -6.71
CA LYS A 48 -8.63 -13.69 -5.52
C LYS A 48 -8.14 -12.81 -4.38
N PHE A 49 -8.31 -13.29 -3.16
CA PHE A 49 -7.65 -12.73 -1.98
C PHE A 49 -6.37 -13.49 -1.69
N TYR A 50 -5.31 -12.75 -1.42
CA TYR A 50 -4.02 -13.25 -1.00
C TYR A 50 -3.80 -12.80 0.43
N ILE A 51 -3.72 -13.74 1.35
CA ILE A 51 -3.63 -13.46 2.79
C ILE A 51 -2.33 -14.03 3.32
N GLN A 52 -1.52 -13.17 3.93
CA GLN A 52 -0.24 -13.57 4.45
C GLN A 52 -0.38 -14.21 5.83
N ASN A 53 0.21 -15.40 5.97
CA ASN A 53 0.35 -16.12 7.22
C ASN A 53 1.76 -15.90 7.78
N LYS A 54 1.84 -15.12 8.86
CA LYS A 54 3.12 -14.72 9.47
C LYS A 54 3.94 -15.90 9.98
N ASN A 55 3.30 -16.87 10.65
CA ASN A 55 4.02 -17.93 11.33
C ASN A 55 4.56 -18.98 10.37
N ASP A 56 3.80 -19.27 9.33
CA ASP A 56 4.15 -20.31 8.37
C ASP A 56 5.01 -19.79 7.23
N GLY A 57 5.15 -18.45 7.11
CA GLY A 57 5.85 -17.83 5.99
C GLY A 57 5.19 -18.11 4.65
N THR A 58 3.86 -18.23 4.63
CA THR A 58 3.09 -18.55 3.43
C THR A 58 2.11 -17.44 3.07
N VAL A 59 1.64 -17.45 1.82
CA VAL A 59 0.53 -16.63 1.35
C VAL A 59 -0.60 -17.54 0.93
N ASP A 60 -1.69 -17.52 1.66
CA ASP A 60 -2.89 -18.30 1.35
C ASP A 60 -3.71 -17.59 0.27
N VAL A 61 -4.05 -18.32 -0.78
CA VAL A 61 -4.86 -17.83 -1.89
C VAL A 61 -6.30 -18.31 -1.72
N TRP A 62 -7.21 -17.37 -1.66
CA TRP A 62 -8.63 -17.60 -1.37
C TRP A 62 -9.53 -17.11 -2.49
N THR A 63 -10.56 -17.88 -2.78
CA THR A 63 -11.68 -17.52 -3.65
C THR A 63 -12.98 -17.53 -2.84
N LYS A 64 -14.08 -17.23 -3.50
CA LYS A 64 -15.42 -17.38 -2.90
C LYS A 64 -15.72 -18.82 -2.45
N ASP A 65 -15.08 -19.80 -3.06
CA ASP A 65 -15.33 -21.22 -2.81
C ASP A 65 -14.41 -21.80 -1.71
N GLY A 66 -13.46 -21.00 -1.20
CA GLY A 66 -12.55 -21.40 -0.13
C GLY A 66 -11.08 -21.17 -0.47
N LYS A 67 -10.20 -21.80 0.30
CA LYS A 67 -8.76 -21.77 0.05
C LYS A 67 -8.43 -22.62 -1.18
N GLU A 68 -7.85 -21.96 -2.17
CA GLU A 68 -7.49 -22.58 -3.45
C GLU A 68 -6.08 -23.17 -3.43
N SER A 69 -5.13 -22.40 -2.89
CA SER A 69 -3.72 -22.78 -2.89
C SER A 69 -2.93 -22.03 -1.81
N THR A 70 -1.64 -22.29 -1.75
CA THR A 70 -0.70 -21.59 -0.90
C THR A 70 0.57 -21.29 -1.71
N LEU A 71 0.99 -20.03 -1.69
CA LEU A 71 2.28 -19.62 -2.20
C LEU A 71 3.29 -19.71 -1.06
N THR A 72 4.44 -20.31 -1.32
CA THR A 72 5.48 -20.42 -0.30
C THR A 72 6.35 -19.17 -0.32
N SER A 73 6.27 -18.36 0.73
CA SER A 73 7.26 -17.34 1.02
C SER A 73 8.46 -18.00 1.68
N THR A 74 9.64 -17.43 1.55
CA THR A 74 10.83 -17.99 2.20
C THR A 74 10.93 -17.60 3.67
N GLN A 75 10.28 -16.53 4.08
CA GLN A 75 10.43 -15.95 5.41
C GLN A 75 9.06 -15.55 5.95
N GLY A 76 8.85 -15.72 7.23
CA GLY A 76 7.64 -15.24 7.89
C GLY A 76 7.56 -13.72 7.83
N SER A 77 6.40 -13.18 7.46
CA SER A 77 6.30 -11.77 7.13
C SER A 77 4.94 -11.14 7.43
N MET A 78 4.81 -9.85 7.22
CA MET A 78 3.56 -9.12 7.47
C MET A 78 3.08 -8.30 6.28
N GLY A 79 3.98 -7.75 5.46
CA GLY A 79 3.63 -6.88 4.34
C GLY A 79 3.29 -7.65 3.07
N ILE A 80 2.16 -7.34 2.47
CA ILE A 80 1.71 -7.84 1.18
C ILE A 80 0.94 -6.77 0.42
N CYS A 81 1.17 -6.65 -0.87
CA CYS A 81 0.35 -5.85 -1.77
C CYS A 81 0.31 -6.47 -3.17
N ALA A 82 -0.46 -5.87 -4.07
CA ALA A 82 -0.42 -6.16 -5.49
C ALA A 82 -0.03 -4.90 -6.27
N ASP A 83 0.54 -5.08 -7.46
CA ASP A 83 0.65 -4.03 -8.46
C ASP A 83 -0.60 -3.98 -9.39
N ASP A 84 -0.63 -3.06 -10.34
CA ASP A 84 -1.76 -2.92 -11.26
C ASP A 84 -1.89 -4.08 -12.26
N ALA A 85 -0.81 -4.81 -12.50
CA ALA A 85 -0.83 -6.02 -13.32
C ALA A 85 -1.28 -7.27 -12.55
N GLY A 86 -1.46 -7.15 -11.23
CA GLY A 86 -1.87 -8.24 -10.35
C GLY A 86 -0.72 -9.14 -9.88
N ASN A 87 0.54 -8.71 -10.04
CA ASN A 87 1.66 -9.39 -9.40
C ASN A 87 1.57 -9.19 -7.89
N ILE A 88 1.83 -10.22 -7.12
CA ILE A 88 1.75 -10.18 -5.66
C ILE A 88 3.14 -9.94 -5.09
N ILE A 89 3.28 -8.86 -4.34
CA ILE A 89 4.54 -8.43 -3.71
C ILE A 89 4.44 -8.69 -2.23
N VAL A 90 5.36 -9.48 -1.69
CA VAL A 90 5.41 -9.81 -0.26
C VAL A 90 6.77 -9.47 0.33
N GLN A 91 6.77 -9.19 1.60
CA GLN A 91 7.99 -9.13 2.38
C GLN A 91 8.71 -10.48 2.34
N ASN A 92 10.02 -10.47 2.14
CA ASN A 92 10.87 -11.66 2.08
C ASN A 92 12.00 -11.60 3.14
N GLU A 93 11.63 -11.32 4.37
CA GLU A 93 12.56 -11.19 5.48
C GLU A 93 12.02 -11.91 6.72
N SER A 94 12.89 -12.56 7.48
CA SER A 94 12.53 -13.20 8.74
C SER A 94 12.12 -12.18 9.79
N GLY A 95 10.98 -12.40 10.41
CA GLY A 95 10.49 -11.53 11.48
C GLY A 95 9.85 -10.26 10.96
N THR A 96 10.43 -9.11 11.30
CA THR A 96 9.84 -7.79 10.99
C THR A 96 10.65 -7.10 9.90
N PHE A 97 10.00 -6.72 8.83
CA PHE A 97 10.60 -6.04 7.68
C PHE A 97 11.35 -4.78 8.10
N GLY A 98 12.64 -4.72 7.81
CA GLY A 98 13.49 -3.59 8.14
C GLY A 98 13.83 -3.40 9.61
N THR A 99 13.82 -4.45 10.42
CA THR A 99 14.32 -4.39 11.81
C THR A 99 15.83 -4.31 11.90
N GLN A 100 16.53 -4.71 10.85
CA GLN A 100 17.98 -4.64 10.82
C GLN A 100 18.43 -3.23 10.46
N THR A 101 19.56 -2.83 11.00
CA THR A 101 20.21 -1.56 10.65
C THR A 101 20.65 -1.61 9.20
N GLY A 102 20.01 -0.84 8.35
CA GLY A 102 20.32 -0.76 6.94
C GLY A 102 19.12 -0.35 6.11
N ASP A 103 19.41 0.14 4.93
CA ASP A 103 18.41 0.65 3.99
C ASP A 103 17.92 -0.43 3.01
N SER A 104 18.14 -1.71 3.33
CA SER A 104 17.73 -2.81 2.46
C SER A 104 16.42 -3.44 2.90
N ARG A 105 15.58 -3.77 1.91
CA ARG A 105 14.24 -4.32 2.10
C ARG A 105 14.01 -5.46 1.12
N PRO A 106 14.24 -6.71 1.52
CA PRO A 106 14.02 -7.87 0.65
C PRO A 106 12.52 -8.10 0.44
N ILE A 107 12.12 -8.24 -0.80
CA ILE A 107 10.76 -8.57 -1.22
C ILE A 107 10.78 -9.75 -2.18
N ARG A 108 9.65 -10.45 -2.28
CA ARG A 108 9.38 -11.49 -3.27
C ARG A 108 8.18 -11.10 -4.09
N ILE A 109 8.27 -11.28 -5.39
CA ILE A 109 7.21 -10.96 -6.35
C ILE A 109 6.74 -12.26 -6.98
N TYR A 110 5.47 -12.59 -6.84
CA TYR A 110 4.82 -13.69 -7.53
C TYR A 110 4.13 -13.15 -8.79
N PRO A 111 4.54 -13.62 -10.00
CA PRO A 111 3.94 -13.13 -11.24
C PRO A 111 2.45 -13.47 -11.33
N ALA A 112 1.64 -12.52 -11.79
CA ALA A 112 0.21 -12.74 -12.06
C ALA A 112 -0.04 -13.86 -13.09
N ALA A 113 0.85 -13.98 -14.06
CA ALA A 113 0.80 -15.04 -15.07
C ALA A 113 1.21 -16.43 -14.55
N GLY A 114 1.61 -16.52 -13.28
CA GLY A 114 2.23 -17.72 -12.71
C GLY A 114 3.72 -17.84 -13.07
N GLY A 115 4.34 -18.94 -12.63
CA GLY A 115 5.76 -19.18 -12.83
C GLY A 115 6.57 -18.98 -11.57
N GLU A 116 7.90 -18.86 -11.72
CA GLU A 116 8.82 -18.69 -10.60
C GLU A 116 8.71 -17.28 -10.02
N ALA A 117 8.79 -17.21 -8.69
CA ALA A 117 8.83 -15.93 -7.99
C ALA A 117 10.19 -15.24 -8.21
N VAL A 118 10.17 -13.91 -8.19
CA VAL A 118 11.36 -13.07 -8.32
C VAL A 118 11.69 -12.45 -6.97
N ASP A 119 12.89 -12.69 -6.48
CA ASP A 119 13.41 -12.08 -5.25
C ASP A 119 14.26 -10.87 -5.58
N ILE A 120 13.96 -9.75 -4.96
CA ILE A 120 14.77 -8.53 -5.05
C ILE A 120 14.99 -7.92 -3.66
N THR A 121 16.09 -7.21 -3.52
CA THR A 121 16.35 -6.40 -2.32
C THR A 121 16.25 -4.93 -2.71
N LEU A 122 15.23 -4.27 -2.18
CA LEU A 122 15.05 -2.84 -2.36
C LEU A 122 16.08 -2.08 -1.53
N ILE A 123 16.67 -1.06 -2.12
CA ILE A 123 17.58 -0.10 -1.45
C ILE A 123 16.80 1.21 -1.30
N LEU A 124 16.86 1.82 -0.12
CA LEU A 124 16.22 3.10 0.13
C LEU A 124 17.20 4.25 -0.13
N PRO A 125 16.74 5.39 -0.69
CA PRO A 125 17.55 6.60 -0.77
C PRO A 125 17.92 7.08 0.64
N SER A 126 19.18 7.50 0.81
CA SER A 126 19.67 8.02 2.09
C SER A 126 19.11 9.41 2.35
N MET A 127 18.24 9.54 3.35
CA MET A 127 17.61 10.81 3.75
C MET A 127 18.16 11.36 5.08
N GLY A 128 19.25 10.79 5.60
CA GLY A 128 19.81 11.20 6.89
C GLY A 128 18.96 10.83 8.10
N VAL A 129 17.95 9.96 7.93
CA VAL A 129 17.12 9.42 9.00
C VAL A 129 17.23 7.90 9.05
N THR A 130 17.08 7.34 10.22
CA THR A 130 17.02 5.88 10.38
C THR A 130 15.64 5.40 10.00
N CYS A 131 15.56 4.62 8.94
CA CYS A 131 14.33 3.96 8.53
C CYS A 131 14.07 2.75 9.43
N GLY A 132 13.02 2.83 10.23
CA GLY A 132 12.59 1.72 11.07
C GLY A 132 11.88 0.63 10.27
N ARG A 133 11.20 -0.26 10.97
CA ARG A 133 10.46 -1.35 10.34
C ARG A 133 9.20 -0.84 9.61
N SER A 134 8.76 -1.60 8.62
CA SER A 134 7.45 -1.47 7.98
C SER A 134 6.71 -2.80 8.10
N ASP A 135 5.50 -2.80 8.62
CA ASP A 135 4.73 -4.02 8.82
C ASP A 135 3.71 -4.26 7.71
N PHE A 136 3.31 -3.20 7.01
CA PHE A 136 2.27 -3.26 5.98
C PHE A 136 2.74 -2.58 4.69
N PHE A 137 2.26 -3.11 3.57
CA PHE A 137 2.43 -2.52 2.26
C PHE A 137 1.11 -1.89 1.79
N GLY A 138 1.21 -0.79 1.02
CA GLY A 138 0.08 -0.22 0.33
C GLY A 138 -0.21 -0.95 -0.97
N LYS A 139 -0.04 -0.26 -2.09
CA LYS A 139 -0.19 -0.81 -3.44
C LYS A 139 1.02 -0.37 -4.26
N ALA A 140 1.52 -1.23 -5.14
CA ALA A 140 2.44 -0.80 -6.18
C ALA A 140 1.66 -0.35 -7.43
N SER A 141 2.13 0.67 -8.13
CA SER A 141 1.57 1.08 -9.40
C SER A 141 2.29 0.41 -10.58
N GLY A 142 1.61 0.33 -11.73
CA GLY A 142 2.16 -0.21 -12.97
C GLY A 142 2.36 -1.74 -12.94
N ASN A 143 3.38 -2.21 -13.64
CA ASN A 143 3.76 -3.64 -13.70
C ASN A 143 5.25 -3.78 -13.37
N VAL A 144 5.55 -4.15 -12.13
CA VAL A 144 6.94 -4.25 -11.65
C VAL A 144 7.79 -5.31 -12.36
N LEU A 145 7.16 -6.21 -13.12
CA LEU A 145 7.85 -7.26 -13.89
C LEU A 145 7.98 -6.94 -15.40
N SER A 146 7.42 -5.82 -15.86
CA SER A 146 7.53 -5.40 -17.27
C SER A 146 8.71 -4.44 -17.52
N GLU A 147 8.98 -4.18 -18.78
CA GLU A 147 9.99 -3.20 -19.22
C GLU A 147 9.57 -1.77 -18.91
N GLU A 148 8.28 -1.46 -19.01
CA GLU A 148 7.72 -0.17 -18.60
C GLU A 148 7.87 0.04 -17.10
N GLY A 149 7.78 -1.05 -16.36
CA GLY A 149 7.96 -1.07 -14.92
C GLY A 149 6.74 -0.65 -14.13
N GLY A 150 6.97 -0.52 -12.84
CA GLY A 150 6.02 -0.03 -11.85
C GLY A 150 6.76 0.65 -10.70
N THR A 151 6.01 1.14 -9.75
CA THR A 151 6.58 1.83 -8.59
C THR A 151 6.04 1.25 -7.29
N PHE A 152 6.94 0.90 -6.40
CA PHE A 152 6.61 0.47 -5.05
C PHE A 152 6.76 1.66 -4.09
N TYR A 153 5.74 1.91 -3.28
CA TYR A 153 5.70 3.00 -2.31
C TYR A 153 5.87 2.42 -0.91
N LEU A 154 6.84 2.91 -0.16
CA LEU A 154 7.17 2.40 1.16
C LEU A 154 7.20 3.52 2.20
N LEU A 155 6.59 3.28 3.35
CA LEU A 155 6.77 4.05 4.57
C LEU A 155 7.40 3.17 5.64
N CYS A 156 8.31 3.76 6.40
CA CYS A 156 8.97 3.09 7.51
C CYS A 156 8.73 3.87 8.81
N ALA A 157 8.62 3.16 9.91
CA ALA A 157 8.53 3.79 11.22
C ALA A 157 9.71 4.74 11.47
N ASN A 158 9.44 5.82 12.17
CA ASN A 158 10.40 6.88 12.50
C ASN A 158 10.96 7.65 11.29
N SER A 159 10.40 7.47 10.11
CA SER A 159 10.74 8.24 8.91
C SER A 159 9.59 9.16 8.50
N PRO A 160 9.85 10.43 8.17
CA PRO A 160 8.86 11.34 7.61
C PRO A 160 8.70 11.19 6.09
N TYR A 161 9.36 10.21 5.47
CA TYR A 161 9.43 10.11 4.01
C TYR A 161 8.61 8.95 3.47
N VAL A 162 7.88 9.20 2.38
CA VAL A 162 7.45 8.16 1.45
C VAL A 162 8.59 7.88 0.49
N TYR A 163 9.08 6.66 0.48
CA TYR A 163 10.09 6.20 -0.45
C TYR A 163 9.41 5.72 -1.73
N ILE A 164 9.82 6.29 -2.86
CA ILE A 164 9.31 6.00 -4.20
C ILE A 164 10.36 5.16 -4.91
N LEU A 165 10.06 3.90 -5.11
CA LEU A 165 11.02 2.87 -5.52
C LEU A 165 10.58 2.26 -6.86
N PRO A 166 11.05 2.79 -8.00
CA PRO A 166 10.76 2.22 -9.31
C PRO A 166 11.37 0.84 -9.48
N ILE A 167 10.61 -0.08 -10.09
CA ILE A 167 11.00 -1.46 -10.37
C ILE A 167 10.69 -1.76 -11.83
N LYS A 168 11.64 -2.29 -12.59
CA LYS A 168 11.49 -2.69 -13.98
C LYS A 168 12.06 -4.08 -14.19
N ASN A 169 11.38 -4.92 -14.96
CA ASN A 169 11.83 -6.29 -15.21
C ASN A 169 12.21 -7.06 -13.93
N GLY A 170 11.52 -6.79 -12.81
CA GLY A 170 11.82 -7.42 -11.52
C GLY A 170 13.15 -6.96 -10.89
N ALA A 171 13.68 -5.80 -11.25
CA ALA A 171 14.86 -5.19 -10.66
C ALA A 171 14.58 -3.73 -10.27
N GLN A 172 15.14 -3.28 -9.15
CA GLN A 172 15.00 -1.88 -8.75
C GLN A 172 15.79 -0.95 -9.68
N ASP A 173 15.16 0.12 -10.12
CA ASP A 173 15.79 1.23 -10.83
C ASP A 173 16.33 2.23 -9.80
N VAL A 174 17.53 1.99 -9.31
CA VAL A 174 18.13 2.76 -8.22
C VAL A 174 18.48 4.20 -8.62
N ASP A 175 18.67 4.47 -9.90
CA ASP A 175 19.02 5.80 -10.40
C ASP A 175 17.81 6.74 -10.39
N ASN A 176 16.59 6.18 -10.38
CA ASN A 176 15.33 6.93 -10.41
C ASN A 176 14.54 6.83 -9.09
N MET A 177 15.11 6.23 -8.05
CA MET A 177 14.45 6.23 -6.74
C MET A 177 14.43 7.63 -6.12
N ASN A 178 13.38 7.89 -5.33
CA ASN A 178 13.17 9.20 -4.69
C ASN A 178 12.55 9.03 -3.30
N ALA A 179 12.49 10.13 -2.54
CA ALA A 179 11.76 10.22 -1.29
C ALA A 179 11.07 11.58 -1.16
N VAL A 180 9.85 11.57 -0.70
CA VAL A 180 9.03 12.78 -0.49
C VAL A 180 8.78 12.96 0.99
N ASP A 181 9.08 14.16 1.52
CA ASP A 181 8.76 14.53 2.90
C ASP A 181 7.24 14.69 3.06
N VAL A 182 6.69 13.90 3.94
CA VAL A 182 5.26 13.89 4.28
C VAL A 182 5.03 14.11 5.78
N SER A 183 6.00 14.70 6.47
CA SER A 183 5.95 14.96 7.92
C SER A 183 4.68 15.68 8.37
N VAL A 184 4.13 16.56 7.52
CA VAL A 184 2.88 17.27 7.77
C VAL A 184 1.70 16.33 7.96
N ALA A 185 1.68 15.18 7.25
CA ALA A 185 0.62 14.17 7.41
C ALA A 185 0.61 13.52 8.80
N PHE A 186 1.72 13.59 9.53
CA PHE A 186 1.91 12.96 10.83
C PHE A 186 1.97 13.92 12.02
N GLU A 187 1.73 15.22 11.82
CA GLU A 187 1.81 16.22 12.90
C GLU A 187 0.90 15.93 14.08
N ASN A 188 -0.23 15.31 13.84
CA ASN A 188 -1.24 14.94 14.83
C ASN A 188 -1.31 13.42 15.10
N SER A 189 -0.31 12.66 14.67
CA SER A 189 -0.27 11.24 14.94
C SER A 189 -0.14 10.96 16.43
N ASN A 190 -1.00 10.06 16.96
CA ASN A 190 -1.06 9.68 18.37
C ASN A 190 -0.65 8.21 18.60
N ASP A 191 0.03 7.59 17.67
CA ASP A 191 0.32 6.14 17.74
C ASP A 191 1.59 5.78 18.54
N GLY A 192 2.22 6.78 19.18
CA GLY A 192 3.42 6.61 19.98
C GLY A 192 4.74 6.64 19.22
N THR A 193 4.71 6.97 17.93
CA THR A 193 5.91 7.23 17.12
C THR A 193 6.45 8.65 17.39
N LEU A 194 7.61 8.94 16.87
CA LEU A 194 8.14 10.29 16.88
C LEU A 194 7.21 11.22 16.11
N LYS A 195 6.95 12.40 16.66
CA LYS A 195 6.11 13.42 16.02
C LYS A 195 6.62 13.74 14.61
N GLY A 196 5.71 13.81 13.65
CA GLY A 196 6.05 14.06 12.24
C GLY A 196 6.64 12.86 11.49
N THR A 197 6.47 11.64 12.02
CA THR A 197 6.97 10.42 11.37
C THR A 197 5.91 9.34 11.26
N ALA A 198 6.09 8.44 10.31
CA ALA A 198 5.21 7.29 10.10
C ALA A 198 5.30 6.27 11.23
N SER A 199 4.23 5.48 11.40
CA SER A 199 4.21 4.29 12.24
C SER A 199 4.64 3.03 11.45
N THR A 200 4.77 1.91 12.17
CA THR A 200 5.04 0.61 11.53
C THR A 200 3.88 0.11 10.67
N GLN A 201 2.70 0.67 10.83
CA GLN A 201 1.44 0.24 10.19
C GLN A 201 0.92 1.27 9.19
N THR A 202 1.73 2.27 8.86
CA THR A 202 1.42 3.26 7.83
C THR A 202 1.67 2.66 6.45
N ILE A 203 0.77 2.90 5.53
CA ILE A 203 0.90 2.50 4.12
C ILE A 203 0.86 3.72 3.21
N ALA A 204 1.52 3.62 2.08
CA ALA A 204 1.40 4.59 0.99
C ALA A 204 1.12 3.88 -0.33
N TYR A 205 0.39 4.53 -1.20
CA TYR A 205 0.14 4.09 -2.58
C TYR A 205 -0.20 5.29 -3.45
N GLU A 206 -0.04 5.16 -4.74
CA GLU A 206 -0.44 6.16 -5.72
C GLU A 206 -1.87 5.90 -6.18
N TYR A 207 -2.64 6.96 -6.32
CA TYR A 207 -3.97 6.94 -6.92
C TYR A 207 -4.21 8.25 -7.68
N ASP A 208 -4.46 8.16 -8.97
CA ASP A 208 -4.73 9.31 -9.88
C ASP A 208 -3.68 10.42 -9.80
N GLY A 209 -2.41 10.05 -9.68
CA GLY A 209 -1.27 10.96 -9.58
C GLY A 209 -0.97 11.50 -8.18
N ASP A 210 -1.83 11.22 -7.20
CA ASP A 210 -1.63 11.61 -5.82
C ASP A 210 -1.05 10.47 -4.97
N ILE A 211 -0.20 10.79 -4.00
CA ILE A 211 0.27 9.83 -2.99
C ILE A 211 -0.72 9.83 -1.84
N ILE A 212 -1.41 8.73 -1.66
CA ILE A 212 -2.35 8.52 -0.56
C ILE A 212 -1.62 7.82 0.60
N ILE A 213 -1.74 8.39 1.79
CA ILE A 213 -1.18 7.84 3.02
C ILE A 213 -2.33 7.41 3.92
N HIS A 214 -2.25 6.19 4.43
CA HIS A 214 -3.16 5.68 5.43
C HIS A 214 -2.41 5.25 6.68
N GLU A 215 -2.79 5.80 7.82
CA GLU A 215 -2.25 5.44 9.12
C GLU A 215 -3.35 4.87 10.02
N ARG A 216 -3.02 3.82 10.77
CA ARG A 216 -3.99 3.10 11.62
C ARG A 216 -4.65 3.99 12.69
N LYS A 217 -3.98 5.02 13.13
CA LYS A 217 -4.42 5.89 14.24
C LYS A 217 -4.45 7.36 13.86
N CYS A 218 -4.92 7.68 12.66
CA CYS A 218 -5.42 9.04 12.46
C CYS A 218 -6.63 9.19 13.38
N GLY A 219 -6.37 9.65 14.59
CA GLY A 219 -7.43 9.90 15.56
C GLY A 219 -8.36 10.98 15.02
N VAL A 220 -9.63 10.68 15.01
CA VAL A 220 -10.73 11.65 14.93
C VAL A 220 -10.75 12.46 16.22
#